data_89eba674693d45588c08062f65f1acbd
#
_entry.id   89eba674693d45588c08062f65f1acbd
#
_cell.length_a   1.000
_cell.length_b   1.000
_cell.length_c   1.000
_cell.angle_alpha   90.00
_cell.angle_beta   90.00
_cell.angle_gamma   90.00
#
_symmetry.space_group_name_H-M   'P 1'
#
loop_
_entity.id
_entity.type
_entity.pdbx_description
1 polymer ?
#
loop_
_entity_poly.entity_id
_entity_poly.type
_entity_poly.pdbx_seq_one_letter_code
_entity_poly.pdbx_strand_id
1 'polypeptide(L)'
;NKGLSDTLKLHFPDILLFPRPVVGEQGIQDPSWLTGFVDGEGFFYVKSLKNKRYSSGFNVTMVFSISQHVRDEALLTKFIDYLGCGRIERASTRPDIVNFSVSKFSNIKEKVIPFFQSCSLHGIKHMDYLDFVKVAKIVEVKGHLTPEGINKINSLKSGMNSSRIYN
;
A
#
# COMPACT_ATOMS: atom_id res chain seq x y z
N ASN A 1 3.55 7.75 -24.58
CA ASN A 1 3.40 6.76 -25.64
C ASN A 1 4.72 6.60 -26.40
N LYS A 2 5.54 5.64 -25.96
CA LYS A 2 6.90 5.44 -26.55
C LYS A 2 6.83 4.61 -27.82
N GLY A 3 5.89 4.69 -28.70
CA GLY A 3 5.89 4.01 -30.00
C GLY A 3 6.81 2.80 -30.18
N LEU A 4 7.01 2.37 -31.40
CA LEU A 4 8.07 1.40 -31.72
C LEU A 4 9.46 2.06 -31.53
N SER A 5 10.42 1.34 -30.93
CA SER A 5 11.79 1.82 -30.81
C SER A 5 12.39 1.99 -32.24
N ASP A 6 13.38 2.88 -32.37
CA ASP A 6 14.01 3.13 -33.66
C ASP A 6 14.69 1.86 -34.22
N THR A 7 15.22 1.01 -33.33
CA THR A 7 15.75 -0.31 -33.71
C THR A 7 14.66 -1.22 -34.31
N LEU A 8 13.46 -1.25 -33.72
CA LEU A 8 12.35 -2.04 -34.25
C LEU A 8 11.86 -1.50 -35.59
N LYS A 9 11.77 -0.19 -35.76
CA LYS A 9 11.40 0.44 -37.03
C LYS A 9 12.41 0.13 -38.14
N LEU A 10 13.72 0.07 -37.79
CA LEU A 10 14.78 -0.22 -38.73
C LEU A 10 14.71 -1.67 -39.24
N HIS A 11 14.48 -2.61 -38.34
CA HIS A 11 14.47 -4.05 -38.69
C HIS A 11 13.12 -4.55 -39.20
N PHE A 12 12.04 -3.85 -38.88
CA PHE A 12 10.65 -4.21 -39.21
C PHE A 12 9.87 -2.99 -39.74
N PRO A 13 10.25 -2.43 -40.91
CA PRO A 13 9.64 -1.16 -41.38
C PRO A 13 8.16 -1.28 -41.71
N ASP A 14 7.67 -2.47 -42.04
CA ASP A 14 6.27 -2.71 -42.40
C ASP A 14 5.34 -2.92 -41.21
N ILE A 15 5.88 -2.97 -39.98
CA ILE A 15 5.05 -3.11 -38.78
C ILE A 15 4.42 -1.77 -38.43
N LEU A 16 3.11 -1.68 -38.64
CA LEU A 16 2.31 -0.54 -38.21
C LEU A 16 2.13 -0.54 -36.69
N LEU A 17 2.25 0.67 -36.12
CA LEU A 17 1.96 0.86 -34.69
C LEU A 17 0.46 0.62 -34.45
N PHE A 18 0.14 -0.42 -33.69
CA PHE A 18 -1.25 -0.65 -33.30
C PHE A 18 -1.70 0.45 -32.33
N PRO A 19 -2.76 1.21 -32.62
CA PRO A 19 -3.25 2.23 -31.71
C PRO A 19 -3.67 1.56 -30.40
N ARG A 20 -3.08 2.00 -29.30
CA ARG A 20 -3.50 1.52 -27.99
C ARG A 20 -4.94 2.00 -27.73
N PRO A 21 -5.82 1.12 -27.25
CA PRO A 21 -7.15 1.54 -26.87
C PRO A 21 -7.02 2.64 -25.80
N VAL A 22 -7.78 3.70 -25.94
CA VAL A 22 -7.93 4.70 -24.88
C VAL A 22 -8.66 3.98 -23.73
N VAL A 23 -7.94 3.70 -22.67
CA VAL A 23 -8.56 3.18 -21.44
C VAL A 23 -9.45 4.29 -20.92
N GLY A 24 -10.77 4.10 -21.02
CA GLY A 24 -11.75 5.05 -20.52
C GLY A 24 -11.52 5.37 -19.06
N GLU A 25 -12.06 6.47 -18.59
CA GLU A 25 -12.00 6.93 -17.18
C GLU A 25 -12.80 6.05 -16.21
N GLN A 26 -12.94 4.78 -16.50
CA GLN A 26 -13.65 3.86 -15.63
C GLN A 26 -12.92 3.75 -14.28
N GLY A 27 -13.67 3.94 -13.19
CA GLY A 27 -13.20 3.70 -11.84
C GLY A 27 -12.85 2.22 -11.62
N ILE A 28 -12.30 1.89 -10.46
CA ILE A 28 -12.06 0.50 -10.06
C ILE A 28 -13.43 -0.16 -9.87
N GLN A 29 -13.75 -1.15 -10.70
CA GLN A 29 -15.05 -1.83 -10.67
C GLN A 29 -14.99 -3.16 -9.92
N ASP A 30 -13.83 -3.84 -9.97
CA ASP A 30 -13.65 -5.17 -9.39
C ASP A 30 -12.74 -5.11 -8.17
N PRO A 31 -13.26 -5.43 -6.97
CA PRO A 31 -12.45 -5.51 -5.77
C PRO A 31 -11.34 -6.56 -5.85
N SER A 32 -11.53 -7.65 -6.60
CA SER A 32 -10.51 -8.70 -6.78
C SER A 32 -9.33 -8.18 -7.58
N TRP A 33 -9.56 -7.29 -8.56
CA TRP A 33 -8.49 -6.63 -9.28
C TRP A 33 -7.62 -5.77 -8.33
N LEU A 34 -8.27 -4.98 -7.44
CA LEU A 34 -7.54 -4.17 -6.46
C LEU A 34 -6.73 -5.05 -5.50
N THR A 35 -7.31 -6.16 -5.06
CA THR A 35 -6.61 -7.13 -4.18
C THR A 35 -5.36 -7.70 -4.88
N GLY A 36 -5.49 -8.15 -6.13
CA GLY A 36 -4.36 -8.64 -6.92
C GLY A 36 -3.29 -7.57 -7.15
N PHE A 37 -3.70 -6.32 -7.41
CA PHE A 37 -2.77 -5.21 -7.54
C PHE A 37 -2.02 -4.94 -6.23
N VAL A 38 -2.69 -5.02 -5.08
CA VAL A 38 -2.07 -4.87 -3.76
C VAL A 38 -1.14 -6.04 -3.44
N ASP A 39 -1.46 -7.26 -3.84
CA ASP A 39 -0.55 -8.41 -3.70
C ASP A 39 0.79 -8.17 -4.44
N GLY A 40 0.78 -7.48 -5.58
CA GLY A 40 2.00 -7.06 -6.29
C GLY A 40 2.69 -5.85 -5.62
N GLU A 41 2.00 -4.76 -5.48
CA GLU A 41 2.57 -3.42 -5.30
C GLU A 41 2.27 -2.77 -3.95
N GLY A 42 1.33 -3.33 -3.19
CA GLY A 42 0.94 -2.79 -1.89
C GLY A 42 1.86 -3.22 -0.76
N PHE A 43 1.79 -2.52 0.37
CA PHE A 43 2.45 -2.94 1.60
C PHE A 43 1.74 -2.39 2.84
N PHE A 44 1.81 -3.18 3.89
CA PHE A 44 1.32 -2.85 5.23
C PHE A 44 2.53 -2.68 6.14
N TYR A 45 2.63 -1.56 6.83
CA TYR A 45 3.75 -1.38 7.75
C TYR A 45 3.38 -0.59 9.00
N VAL A 46 4.16 -0.78 10.04
CA VAL A 46 4.01 -0.14 11.33
C VAL A 46 5.28 0.62 11.66
N LYS A 47 5.14 1.93 11.88
CA LYS A 47 6.22 2.76 12.43
C LYS A 47 6.07 2.80 13.94
N SER A 48 7.14 2.49 14.65
CA SER A 48 7.26 2.67 16.10
C SER A 48 8.51 3.49 16.35
N LEU A 49 8.34 4.78 16.60
CA LEU A 49 9.43 5.76 16.75
C LEU A 49 9.48 6.24 18.21
N LYS A 50 10.69 6.27 18.78
CA LYS A 50 10.89 6.84 20.12
C LYS A 50 10.40 8.27 20.17
N ASN A 51 9.51 8.57 21.12
CA ASN A 51 9.01 9.91 21.35
C ASN A 51 8.60 10.08 22.82
N LYS A 52 9.35 10.86 23.55
CA LYS A 52 9.18 11.11 24.99
C LYS A 52 7.85 11.80 25.35
N ARG A 53 7.11 12.33 24.38
CA ARG A 53 5.79 12.95 24.61
C ARG A 53 4.68 11.94 24.85
N TYR A 54 4.91 10.66 24.52
CA TYR A 54 3.93 9.59 24.73
C TYR A 54 4.26 8.82 26.00
N SER A 55 3.26 8.38 26.72
CA SER A 55 3.41 7.64 27.99
C SER A 55 4.21 6.36 27.85
N SER A 56 4.10 5.69 26.72
CA SER A 56 4.89 4.50 26.38
C SER A 56 6.31 4.83 25.88
N GLY A 57 6.66 6.12 25.69
CA GLY A 57 7.91 6.55 25.07
C GLY A 57 7.97 6.36 23.56
N PHE A 58 6.87 5.93 22.91
CA PHE A 58 6.82 5.65 21.48
C PHE A 58 5.59 6.25 20.80
N ASN A 59 5.80 6.75 19.58
CA ASN A 59 4.72 7.07 18.64
C ASN A 59 4.53 5.88 17.70
N VAL A 60 3.35 5.29 17.68
CA VAL A 60 2.98 4.19 16.79
C VAL A 60 2.11 4.74 15.66
N THR A 61 2.53 4.51 14.42
CA THR A 61 1.76 4.87 13.23
C THR A 61 1.63 3.64 12.33
N MET A 62 0.41 3.32 11.97
CA MET A 62 0.09 2.27 10.99
C MET A 62 -0.08 2.90 9.62
N VAL A 63 0.41 2.25 8.58
CA VAL A 63 0.28 2.75 7.21
C VAL A 63 0.00 1.59 6.25
N PHE A 64 -1.03 1.75 5.44
CA PHE A 64 -1.24 1.00 4.21
C PHE A 64 -0.82 1.88 3.05
N SER A 65 -0.01 1.38 2.13
CA SER A 65 0.48 2.16 1.00
C SER A 65 0.67 1.31 -0.25
N ILE A 66 0.58 1.95 -1.41
CA ILE A 66 0.86 1.39 -2.73
C ILE A 66 1.81 2.36 -3.42
N SER A 67 2.93 1.86 -3.95
CA SER A 67 3.92 2.66 -4.66
C SER A 67 3.87 2.38 -6.15
N GLN A 68 3.90 3.43 -6.98
CA GLN A 68 3.96 3.31 -8.43
C GLN A 68 4.81 4.43 -9.05
N HIS A 69 5.16 4.26 -10.32
CA HIS A 69 5.77 5.33 -11.10
C HIS A 69 4.76 6.49 -11.27
N VAL A 70 5.22 7.74 -11.27
CA VAL A 70 4.39 8.95 -11.37
C VAL A 70 3.44 8.95 -12.59
N ARG A 71 3.78 8.26 -13.68
CA ARG A 71 2.91 8.09 -14.85
C ARG A 71 1.57 7.41 -14.52
N ASP A 72 1.53 6.63 -13.44
CA ASP A 72 0.34 5.87 -13.02
C ASP A 72 -0.38 6.57 -11.83
N GLU A 73 -0.07 7.85 -11.56
CA GLU A 73 -0.69 8.62 -10.48
C GLU A 73 -2.21 8.72 -10.62
N ALA A 74 -2.71 8.85 -11.86
CA ALA A 74 -4.15 8.87 -12.11
C ALA A 74 -4.85 7.57 -11.66
N LEU A 75 -4.16 6.42 -11.77
CA LEU A 75 -4.64 5.16 -11.24
C LEU A 75 -4.69 5.19 -9.70
N LEU A 76 -3.61 5.65 -9.05
CA LEU A 76 -3.57 5.72 -7.60
C LEU A 76 -4.59 6.71 -7.02
N THR A 77 -4.91 7.77 -7.75
CA THR A 77 -5.97 8.70 -7.36
C THR A 77 -7.34 8.01 -7.30
N LYS A 78 -7.62 7.08 -8.23
CA LYS A 78 -8.86 6.30 -8.21
C LYS A 78 -9.02 5.42 -6.96
N PHE A 79 -7.93 5.06 -6.28
CA PHE A 79 -8.01 4.34 -5.00
C PHE A 79 -8.56 5.20 -3.88
N ILE A 80 -8.32 6.53 -3.93
CA ILE A 80 -8.92 7.46 -2.96
C ILE A 80 -10.44 7.41 -3.07
N ASP A 81 -10.95 7.50 -4.29
CA ASP A 81 -12.40 7.48 -4.56
C ASP A 81 -13.01 6.12 -4.18
N TYR A 82 -12.34 5.03 -4.58
CA TYR A 82 -12.82 3.67 -4.36
C TYR A 82 -12.86 3.29 -2.87
N LEU A 83 -11.78 3.55 -2.12
CA LEU A 83 -11.71 3.26 -0.68
C LEU A 83 -12.36 4.36 0.18
N GLY A 84 -12.66 5.52 -0.42
CA GLY A 84 -13.18 6.70 0.28
C GLY A 84 -12.20 7.28 1.29
N CYS A 85 -10.89 7.02 1.14
CA CYS A 85 -9.86 7.51 2.04
C CYS A 85 -8.46 7.42 1.40
N GLY A 86 -7.48 8.02 2.07
CA GLY A 86 -6.10 8.04 1.60
C GLY A 86 -5.69 9.37 0.98
N ARG A 87 -4.46 9.44 0.55
CA ARG A 87 -3.88 10.60 -0.13
C ARG A 87 -2.73 10.16 -1.04
N ILE A 88 -2.42 11.00 -2.02
CA ILE A 88 -1.24 10.84 -2.85
C ILE A 88 -0.05 11.54 -2.17
N GLU A 89 1.07 10.85 -2.09
CA GLU A 89 2.32 11.35 -1.52
C GLU A 89 3.45 11.24 -2.57
N ARG A 90 4.23 12.29 -2.72
CA ARG A 90 5.43 12.32 -3.56
C ARG A 90 6.64 12.60 -2.68
N ALA A 91 7.69 11.80 -2.81
CA ALA A 91 8.94 12.02 -2.10
C ALA A 91 9.86 12.90 -2.97
N SER A 92 10.36 13.98 -2.41
CA SER A 92 11.31 14.87 -3.12
C SER A 92 12.61 14.17 -3.56
N THR A 93 13.00 13.12 -2.83
CA THR A 93 14.21 12.32 -3.12
C THR A 93 14.01 11.30 -4.23
N ARG A 94 12.76 11.01 -4.63
CA ARG A 94 12.40 10.09 -5.72
C ARG A 94 11.23 10.65 -6.51
N PRO A 95 11.48 11.64 -7.41
CA PRO A 95 10.42 12.36 -8.12
C PRO A 95 9.59 11.48 -9.06
N ASP A 96 10.14 10.35 -9.50
CA ASP A 96 9.47 9.40 -10.40
C ASP A 96 8.53 8.45 -9.65
N ILE A 97 8.51 8.47 -8.30
CA ILE A 97 7.68 7.58 -7.48
C ILE A 97 6.55 8.37 -6.83
N VAL A 98 5.36 7.85 -6.94
CA VAL A 98 4.16 8.31 -6.26
C VAL A 98 3.59 7.20 -5.38
N ASN A 99 3.08 7.58 -4.21
CA ASN A 99 2.47 6.65 -3.28
C ASN A 99 1.02 7.05 -3.03
N PHE A 100 0.12 6.07 -3.05
CA PHE A 100 -1.13 6.16 -2.34
C PHE A 100 -0.89 5.72 -0.91
N SER A 101 -1.37 6.46 0.09
CA SER A 101 -1.14 6.17 1.51
C SER A 101 -2.37 6.41 2.37
N VAL A 102 -2.65 5.47 3.28
CA VAL A 102 -3.64 5.60 4.35
C VAL A 102 -2.94 5.45 5.68
N SER A 103 -2.95 6.49 6.51
CA SER A 103 -2.29 6.49 7.84
C SER A 103 -3.20 6.92 8.99
N LYS A 104 -4.37 7.49 8.71
CA LYS A 104 -5.36 7.81 9.74
C LYS A 104 -5.95 6.51 10.28
N PHE A 105 -5.80 6.26 11.59
CA PHE A 105 -6.22 4.99 12.22
C PHE A 105 -7.70 4.67 12.01
N SER A 106 -8.60 5.67 12.09
CA SER A 106 -10.02 5.45 11.79
C SER A 106 -10.26 4.92 10.38
N ASN A 107 -9.56 5.45 9.36
CA ASN A 107 -9.66 4.97 8.00
C ASN A 107 -9.10 3.55 7.83
N ILE A 108 -8.01 3.24 8.53
CA ILE A 108 -7.44 1.89 8.54
C ILE A 108 -8.45 0.90 9.12
N LYS A 109 -9.02 1.22 10.30
CA LYS A 109 -9.99 0.37 11.00
C LYS A 109 -11.31 0.19 10.24
N GLU A 110 -11.84 1.29 9.70
CA GLU A 110 -13.21 1.32 9.18
C GLU A 110 -13.30 1.05 7.67
N LYS A 111 -12.18 1.17 6.93
CA LYS A 111 -12.17 1.05 5.47
C LYS A 111 -11.15 0.02 4.97
N VAL A 112 -9.87 0.17 5.33
CA VAL A 112 -8.80 -0.70 4.81
C VAL A 112 -8.94 -2.13 5.33
N ILE A 113 -9.07 -2.31 6.65
CA ILE A 113 -9.19 -3.65 7.24
C ILE A 113 -10.47 -4.37 6.76
N PRO A 114 -11.67 -3.78 6.78
CA PRO A 114 -12.87 -4.44 6.28
C PRO A 114 -12.80 -4.79 4.79
N PHE A 115 -12.17 -3.93 3.97
CA PHE A 115 -11.98 -4.22 2.56
C PHE A 115 -11.21 -5.54 2.36
N PHE A 116 -10.04 -5.69 2.99
CA PHE A 116 -9.24 -6.92 2.86
C PHE A 116 -9.76 -8.11 3.66
N GLN A 117 -10.72 -7.91 4.57
CA GLN A 117 -11.50 -9.01 5.17
C GLN A 117 -12.50 -9.59 4.18
N SER A 118 -13.14 -8.75 3.36
CA SER A 118 -14.11 -9.20 2.34
C SER A 118 -13.43 -9.67 1.05
N CYS A 119 -12.27 -9.13 0.71
CA CYS A 119 -11.49 -9.42 -0.50
C CYS A 119 -10.06 -9.79 -0.08
N SER A 120 -9.84 -11.07 0.25
CA SER A 120 -8.58 -11.55 0.83
C SER A 120 -7.41 -11.45 -0.14
N LEU A 121 -6.25 -11.06 0.38
CA LEU A 121 -4.97 -11.22 -0.29
C LEU A 121 -4.60 -12.70 -0.39
N HIS A 122 -3.91 -13.09 -1.45
CA HIS A 122 -3.52 -14.49 -1.70
C HIS A 122 -2.02 -14.72 -1.59
N GLY A 123 -1.21 -13.68 -1.77
CA GLY A 123 0.24 -13.73 -1.67
C GLY A 123 0.74 -13.64 -0.23
N ILE A 124 2.07 -13.57 -0.10
CA ILE A 124 2.75 -13.47 1.20
C ILE A 124 2.32 -12.21 1.98
N LYS A 125 1.87 -11.15 1.30
CA LYS A 125 1.33 -9.95 1.93
C LYS A 125 0.10 -10.20 2.79
N HIS A 126 -0.60 -11.31 2.58
CA HIS A 126 -1.66 -11.74 3.48
C HIS A 126 -1.16 -11.88 4.92
N MET A 127 0.04 -12.44 5.10
CA MET A 127 0.63 -12.58 6.44
C MET A 127 0.95 -11.22 7.06
N ASP A 128 1.46 -10.27 6.27
CA ASP A 128 1.74 -8.91 6.74
C ASP A 128 0.43 -8.18 7.09
N TYR A 129 -0.62 -8.39 6.31
CA TYR A 129 -1.96 -7.89 6.61
C TYR A 129 -2.50 -8.47 7.93
N LEU A 130 -2.35 -9.78 8.18
CA LEU A 130 -2.78 -10.39 9.44
C LEU A 130 -2.05 -9.81 10.65
N ASP A 131 -0.73 -9.59 10.54
CA ASP A 131 0.05 -8.95 11.60
C ASP A 131 -0.36 -7.48 11.78
N PHE A 132 -0.62 -6.78 10.67
CA PHE A 132 -1.16 -5.41 10.70
C PHE A 132 -2.51 -5.34 11.43
N VAL A 133 -3.42 -6.30 11.19
CA VAL A 133 -4.71 -6.40 11.93
C VAL A 133 -4.49 -6.65 13.42
N LYS A 134 -3.53 -7.50 13.81
CA LYS A 134 -3.18 -7.71 15.23
C LYS A 134 -2.70 -6.41 15.89
N VAL A 135 -1.86 -5.63 15.20
CA VAL A 135 -1.43 -4.32 15.68
C VAL A 135 -2.60 -3.36 15.79
N ALA A 136 -3.53 -3.33 14.82
CA ALA A 136 -4.71 -2.48 14.87
C ALA A 136 -5.55 -2.74 16.12
N LYS A 137 -5.74 -4.00 16.50
CA LYS A 137 -6.46 -4.39 17.75
C LYS A 137 -5.76 -3.85 19.01
N ILE A 138 -4.42 -3.86 19.05
CA ILE A 138 -3.67 -3.29 20.19
C ILE A 138 -3.85 -1.77 20.23
N VAL A 139 -3.80 -1.10 19.09
CA VAL A 139 -3.97 0.36 19.01
C VAL A 139 -5.39 0.78 19.38
N GLU A 140 -6.39 0.02 18.96
CA GLU A 140 -7.81 0.28 19.23
C GLU A 140 -8.11 0.34 20.73
N VAL A 141 -7.56 -0.58 21.51
CA VAL A 141 -7.72 -0.61 22.99
C VAL A 141 -6.69 0.27 23.70
N LYS A 142 -5.99 1.14 22.97
CA LYS A 142 -4.92 2.02 23.48
C LYS A 142 -3.73 1.26 24.11
N GLY A 143 -3.57 -0.02 23.83
CA GLY A 143 -2.46 -0.84 24.33
C GLY A 143 -1.08 -0.32 23.90
N HIS A 144 -0.99 0.38 22.76
CA HIS A 144 0.24 1.04 22.31
C HIS A 144 0.74 2.16 23.25
N LEU A 145 -0.02 2.51 24.29
CA LEU A 145 0.39 3.47 25.33
C LEU A 145 1.03 2.79 26.52
N THR A 146 1.13 1.45 26.53
CA THR A 146 1.79 0.67 27.58
C THR A 146 3.09 0.03 27.09
N PRO A 147 4.07 -0.22 27.97
CA PRO A 147 5.32 -0.91 27.60
C PRO A 147 5.07 -2.31 27.01
N GLU A 148 4.14 -3.08 27.57
CA GLU A 148 3.78 -4.42 27.13
C GLU A 148 3.21 -4.41 25.71
N GLY A 149 2.31 -3.46 25.43
CA GLY A 149 1.72 -3.29 24.11
C GLY A 149 2.75 -2.86 23.06
N ILE A 150 3.67 -1.97 23.42
CA ILE A 150 4.80 -1.59 22.54
C ILE A 150 5.70 -2.80 22.24
N ASN A 151 6.04 -3.60 23.24
CA ASN A 151 6.86 -4.81 23.04
C ASN A 151 6.15 -5.77 22.07
N LYS A 152 4.85 -5.99 22.24
CA LYS A 152 4.05 -6.84 21.35
C LYS A 152 3.98 -6.28 19.92
N ILE A 153 3.79 -4.97 19.76
CA ILE A 153 3.80 -4.29 18.45
C ILE A 153 5.17 -4.45 17.78
N ASN A 154 6.27 -4.24 18.50
CA ASN A 154 7.61 -4.38 17.95
C ASN A 154 7.93 -5.83 17.55
N SER A 155 7.46 -6.82 18.31
CA SER A 155 7.57 -8.23 17.95
C SER A 155 6.81 -8.56 16.65
N LEU A 156 5.56 -8.09 16.50
CA LEU A 156 4.80 -8.27 15.26
C LEU A 156 5.49 -7.58 14.07
N LYS A 157 5.90 -6.32 14.27
CA LYS A 157 6.59 -5.53 13.25
C LYS A 157 7.88 -6.18 12.75
N SER A 158 8.66 -6.83 13.64
CA SER A 158 9.92 -7.48 13.25
C SER A 158 9.73 -8.68 12.33
N GLY A 159 8.51 -9.24 12.26
CA GLY A 159 8.13 -10.31 11.35
C GLY A 159 7.44 -9.84 10.05
N MET A 160 7.36 -8.54 9.79
CA MET A 160 6.63 -8.01 8.62
C MET A 160 7.57 -7.66 7.45
N ASN A 161 7.04 -7.73 6.23
CA ASN A 161 7.70 -7.34 4.98
C ASN A 161 9.03 -8.08 4.75
N SER A 162 10.08 -7.36 4.38
CA SER A 162 11.41 -7.92 4.12
C SER A 162 12.10 -8.55 5.34
N SER A 163 11.57 -8.34 6.53
CA SER A 163 12.09 -8.96 7.76
C SER A 163 11.47 -10.33 8.06
N ARG A 164 10.48 -10.77 7.27
CA ARG A 164 9.83 -12.07 7.45
C ARG A 164 10.78 -13.21 7.06
N ILE A 165 11.00 -14.13 7.99
CA ILE A 165 11.77 -15.35 7.74
C ILE A 165 10.80 -16.40 7.21
N TYR A 166 11.17 -17.01 6.09
CA TYR A 166 10.45 -18.12 5.47
C TYR A 166 11.18 -19.42 5.81
N ASN A 167 10.48 -20.34 6.46
CA ASN A 167 10.96 -21.70 6.70
C ASN A 167 10.46 -22.62 5.62
#